data_b90c6e655dcf2996509c09f9cca34068
#
_entry.id   b90c6e655dcf2996509c09f9cca34068
#
_cell.length_a   1.000
_cell.length_b   1.000
_cell.length_c   1.000
_cell.angle_alpha   90.00
_cell.angle_beta   90.00
_cell.angle_gamma   90.00
#
_symmetry.space_group_name_H-M   'P 1'
#
loop_
_entity.id
_entity.type
_entity.pdbx_description
1 polymer ?
#
loop_
_entity_poly.entity_id
_entity_poly.type
_entity_poly.pdbx_seq_one_letter_code
_entity_poly.pdbx_strand_id
1 'polypeptide(L)'
;MINIRSIIRLKNNDGLTLKNGKPITYKTGWQVATEGVETKSAREAINAVKAYGGNCGVWFADGIYYIDKSHRVSTKREAMEIGRAHNQISVLNWRTMGLAYC
;
A
#
# COMPACT_ATOMS: atom_id res chain seq x y z
N MET A 1 14.18 0.53 -10.68
CA MET A 1 14.00 -0.93 -10.85
C MET A 1 13.17 -1.48 -9.72
N ILE A 2 12.15 -2.28 -10.04
CA ILE A 2 11.25 -2.88 -9.04
C ILE A 2 11.92 -4.09 -8.40
N ASN A 3 11.81 -4.19 -7.06
CA ASN A 3 12.23 -5.38 -6.35
C ASN A 3 11.15 -6.47 -6.43
N ILE A 4 11.20 -7.25 -7.51
CA ILE A 4 10.24 -8.32 -7.80
C ILE A 4 10.21 -9.37 -6.69
N ARG A 5 11.37 -9.70 -6.12
CA ARG A 5 11.47 -10.72 -5.07
C ARG A 5 10.65 -10.37 -3.83
N SER A 6 10.57 -9.10 -3.48
CA SER A 6 9.77 -8.65 -2.32
C SER A 6 8.30 -8.98 -2.51
N ILE A 7 7.79 -8.90 -3.75
CA ILE A 7 6.39 -9.22 -4.05
C ILE A 7 6.18 -10.74 -4.09
N ILE A 8 7.05 -11.47 -4.79
CA ILE A 8 6.93 -12.93 -4.97
C ILE A 8 7.04 -13.68 -3.63
N ARG A 9 7.83 -13.17 -2.69
CA ARG A 9 8.07 -13.81 -1.39
C ARG A 9 7.01 -13.53 -0.34
N LEU A 10 5.98 -12.74 -0.65
CA LEU A 10 4.90 -12.49 0.29
C LEU A 10 4.16 -13.78 0.63
N LYS A 11 3.99 -14.03 1.92
CA LYS A 11 3.22 -15.14 2.46
C LYS A 11 1.82 -14.66 2.78
N ASN A 12 0.92 -15.59 3.07
CA ASN A 12 -0.45 -15.26 3.45
C ASN A 12 -0.48 -14.24 4.60
N ASN A 13 -1.24 -13.18 4.41
CA ASN A 13 -1.37 -12.04 5.33
C ASN A 13 -0.13 -11.15 5.46
N ASP A 14 0.82 -11.26 4.55
CA ASP A 14 1.95 -10.32 4.49
C ASP A 14 1.57 -9.06 3.72
N GLY A 15 2.04 -7.92 4.22
CA GLY A 15 1.89 -6.62 3.58
C GLY A 15 3.26 -5.98 3.33
N LEU A 16 3.29 -5.07 2.36
CA LEU A 16 4.50 -4.41 1.93
C LEU A 16 4.17 -3.02 1.40
N THR A 17 4.95 -2.02 1.78
CA THR A 17 4.87 -0.69 1.17
C THR A 17 6.09 -0.49 0.30
N LEU A 18 5.86 -0.02 -0.93
CA LEU A 18 6.91 0.21 -1.92
C LEU A 18 6.96 1.69 -2.28
N LYS A 19 8.17 2.20 -2.46
CA LYS A 19 8.41 3.52 -3.05
C LYS A 19 9.26 3.33 -4.30
N ASN A 20 8.70 3.67 -5.46
CA ASN A 20 9.36 3.47 -6.74
C ASN A 20 9.83 2.01 -6.92
N GLY A 21 9.01 1.06 -6.49
CA GLY A 21 9.27 -0.36 -6.61
C GLY A 21 10.21 -0.97 -5.58
N LYS A 22 10.64 -0.21 -4.58
CA LYS A 22 11.53 -0.70 -3.51
C LYS A 22 10.82 -0.65 -2.16
N PRO A 23 11.00 -1.67 -1.32
CA PRO A 23 10.41 -1.67 0.02
C PRO A 23 10.84 -0.43 0.82
N ILE A 24 9.89 0.17 1.51
CA ILE A 24 10.13 1.31 2.38
C ILE A 24 9.32 1.21 3.66
N THR A 25 9.89 1.72 4.75
CA THR A 25 9.21 1.89 6.03
C THR A 25 9.46 3.30 6.51
N TYR A 26 8.40 4.04 6.77
CA TYR A 26 8.51 5.39 7.32
C TYR A 26 8.49 5.33 8.85
N LYS A 27 9.15 6.26 9.51
CA LYS A 27 9.18 6.35 10.97
C LYS A 27 7.98 7.09 11.54
N THR A 28 7.45 8.04 10.78
CA THR A 28 6.33 8.91 11.17
C THR A 28 5.44 9.19 9.98
N GLY A 29 4.31 9.81 10.24
CA GLY A 29 3.35 10.19 9.23
C GLY A 29 2.26 9.14 9.05
N TRP A 30 1.48 9.31 8.02
CA TRP A 30 0.29 8.51 7.76
C TRP A 30 0.32 7.99 6.33
N GLN A 31 -0.20 6.80 6.14
CA GLN A 31 -0.30 6.20 4.81
C GLN A 31 -1.77 6.04 4.46
N VAL A 32 -2.15 6.53 3.28
CA VAL A 32 -3.52 6.47 2.79
C VAL A 32 -3.55 6.00 1.35
N ALA A 33 -4.42 5.05 1.05
CA ALA A 33 -4.64 4.56 -0.30
C ALA A 33 -5.69 5.42 -1.01
N THR A 34 -5.59 5.52 -2.34
CA THR A 34 -6.54 6.26 -3.17
C THR A 34 -7.25 5.38 -4.18
N GLU A 35 -6.58 4.38 -4.71
CA GLU A 35 -7.18 3.41 -5.64
C GLU A 35 -6.45 2.09 -5.55
N GLY A 36 -7.04 1.02 -6.06
CA GLY A 36 -6.41 -0.28 -6.00
C GLY A 36 -6.96 -1.28 -6.99
N VAL A 37 -6.23 -2.38 -7.14
CA VAL A 37 -6.64 -3.53 -7.95
C VAL A 37 -6.36 -4.82 -7.20
N GLU A 38 -7.08 -5.88 -7.57
CA GLU A 38 -6.91 -7.22 -7.01
C GLU A 38 -6.55 -8.17 -8.15
N THR A 39 -5.64 -9.10 -7.88
CA THR A 39 -5.27 -10.12 -8.86
C THR A 39 -4.72 -11.37 -8.19
N LYS A 40 -4.93 -12.52 -8.83
CA LYS A 40 -4.33 -13.78 -8.40
C LYS A 40 -2.96 -14.02 -9.03
N SER A 41 -2.56 -13.19 -9.98
CA SER A 41 -1.33 -13.33 -10.73
C SER A 41 -0.23 -12.43 -10.18
N ALA A 42 0.91 -13.04 -9.80
CA ALA A 42 2.08 -12.28 -9.37
C ALA A 42 2.58 -11.32 -10.48
N ARG A 43 2.49 -11.76 -11.75
CA ARG A 43 2.87 -10.92 -12.89
C ARG A 43 1.99 -9.67 -12.98
N GLU A 44 0.68 -9.83 -12.85
CA GLU A 44 -0.25 -8.70 -12.88
C GLU A 44 -0.04 -7.77 -11.68
N ALA A 45 0.26 -8.33 -10.51
CA ALA A 45 0.60 -7.53 -9.34
C ALA A 45 1.84 -6.66 -9.59
N ILE A 46 2.88 -7.24 -10.16
CA ILE A 46 4.11 -6.51 -10.53
C ILE A 46 3.81 -5.42 -11.55
N ASN A 47 2.99 -5.72 -12.55
CA ASN A 47 2.58 -4.74 -13.56
C ASN A 47 1.80 -3.58 -12.94
N ALA A 48 0.92 -3.86 -11.96
CA ALA A 48 0.18 -2.83 -11.24
C ALA A 48 1.12 -1.91 -10.43
N VAL A 49 2.11 -2.50 -9.75
CA VAL A 49 3.14 -1.72 -9.04
C VAL A 49 3.88 -0.80 -9.99
N LYS A 50 4.26 -1.30 -11.17
CA LYS A 50 4.91 -0.48 -12.20
C LYS A 50 4.02 0.66 -12.68
N ALA A 51 2.75 0.38 -12.91
CA ALA A 51 1.80 1.36 -13.42
C ALA A 51 1.53 2.48 -12.41
N TYR A 52 1.40 2.13 -11.12
CA TYR A 52 1.17 3.14 -10.10
C TYR A 52 2.39 4.03 -9.86
N GLY A 53 3.61 3.47 -9.91
CA GLY A 53 4.81 4.23 -9.59
C GLY A 53 4.76 4.80 -8.15
N GLY A 54 5.69 5.67 -7.79
CA GLY A 54 5.70 6.32 -6.48
C GLY A 54 5.49 5.35 -5.32
N ASN A 55 4.60 5.68 -4.39
CA ASN A 55 4.25 4.80 -3.28
C ASN A 55 3.07 3.90 -3.64
N CYS A 56 3.19 2.63 -3.31
CA CYS A 56 2.06 1.71 -3.37
C CYS A 56 2.14 0.68 -2.26
N GLY A 57 0.98 0.15 -1.87
CA GLY A 57 0.87 -0.95 -0.93
C GLY A 57 0.61 -2.26 -1.67
N VAL A 58 1.15 -3.35 -1.15
CA VAL A 58 0.86 -4.70 -1.62
C VAL A 58 0.49 -5.54 -0.41
N TRP A 59 -0.63 -6.21 -0.48
CA TRP A 59 -1.10 -7.15 0.53
C TRP A 59 -1.40 -8.47 -0.16
N PHE A 60 -0.97 -9.57 0.41
CA PHE A 60 -1.26 -10.90 -0.13
C PHE A 60 -2.02 -11.73 0.89
N ALA A 61 -3.22 -12.15 0.53
CA ALA A 61 -4.05 -12.99 1.39
C ALA A 61 -4.93 -13.92 0.56
N ASP A 62 -5.04 -15.17 0.99
CA ASP A 62 -5.91 -16.17 0.36
C ASP A 62 -5.67 -16.32 -1.16
N GLY A 63 -4.41 -16.22 -1.57
CA GLY A 63 -4.01 -16.35 -2.97
C GLY A 63 -4.28 -15.11 -3.81
N ILE A 64 -4.69 -14.00 -3.21
CA ILE A 64 -5.00 -12.75 -3.90
C ILE A 64 -3.99 -11.67 -3.51
N TYR A 65 -3.46 -10.98 -4.52
CA TYR A 65 -2.68 -9.76 -4.33
C TYR A 65 -3.60 -8.55 -4.40
N TYR A 66 -3.56 -7.73 -3.36
CA TYR A 66 -4.24 -6.44 -3.31
C TYR A 66 -3.17 -5.38 -3.47
N ILE A 67 -3.23 -4.62 -4.55
CA ILE A 67 -2.26 -3.57 -4.83
C ILE A 67 -3.01 -2.24 -4.81
N ASP A 68 -2.53 -1.29 -4.00
CA ASP A 68 -3.12 0.03 -3.96
C ASP A 68 -2.09 1.11 -4.20
N LYS A 69 -2.54 2.17 -4.86
CA LYS A 69 -1.79 3.41 -4.96
C LYS A 69 -1.99 4.15 -3.65
N SER A 70 -0.89 4.53 -3.01
CA SER A 70 -0.95 5.11 -1.68
C SER A 70 -0.01 6.30 -1.55
N HIS A 71 -0.22 7.07 -0.49
CA HIS A 71 0.54 8.28 -0.23
C HIS A 71 0.93 8.36 1.23
N ARG A 72 2.13 8.82 1.49
CA ARG A 72 2.55 9.18 2.82
C ARG A 72 2.29 10.66 3.02
N VAL A 73 1.51 11.02 4.03
CA VAL A 73 1.21 12.42 4.39
C VAL A 73 1.61 12.68 5.84
N SER A 74 1.84 13.94 6.17
CA SER A 74 2.41 14.31 7.47
C SER A 74 1.41 14.28 8.61
N THR A 75 0.13 14.53 8.35
CA THR A 75 -0.87 14.67 9.40
C THR A 75 -2.02 13.70 9.26
N LYS A 76 -2.62 13.33 10.40
CA LYS A 76 -3.84 12.54 10.44
C LYS A 76 -4.97 13.20 9.66
N ARG A 77 -5.09 14.51 9.80
CA ARG A 77 -6.15 15.29 9.13
C ARG A 77 -6.10 15.11 7.62
N GLU A 78 -4.92 15.28 7.01
CA GLU A 78 -4.74 15.09 5.58
C GLU A 78 -5.08 13.65 5.16
N ALA A 79 -4.59 12.66 5.93
CA ALA A 79 -4.85 11.26 5.63
C ALA A 79 -6.35 10.95 5.67
N MET A 80 -7.07 11.47 6.67
CA MET A 80 -8.51 11.25 6.82
C MET A 80 -9.31 11.94 5.71
N GLU A 81 -8.92 13.15 5.30
CA GLU A 81 -9.56 13.84 4.20
C GLU A 81 -9.42 13.05 2.89
N ILE A 82 -8.22 12.58 2.59
CA ILE A 82 -7.95 11.77 1.39
C ILE A 82 -8.69 10.44 1.49
N GLY A 83 -8.61 9.76 2.62
CA GLY A 83 -9.25 8.46 2.82
C GLY A 83 -10.77 8.55 2.62
N ARG A 84 -11.41 9.56 3.17
CA ARG A 84 -12.85 9.77 3.02
C ARG A 84 -13.22 10.10 1.58
N ALA A 85 -12.43 10.93 0.90
CA ALA A 85 -12.68 11.28 -0.50
C ALA A 85 -12.58 10.07 -1.44
N HIS A 86 -11.78 9.07 -1.09
CA HIS A 86 -11.58 7.85 -1.87
C HIS A 86 -12.23 6.60 -1.27
N ASN A 87 -13.16 6.78 -0.34
CA ASN A 87 -13.93 5.69 0.28
C ASN A 87 -13.05 4.62 0.94
N GLN A 88 -11.94 5.01 1.53
CA GLN A 88 -11.08 4.09 2.24
C GLN A 88 -11.64 3.77 3.63
N ILE A 89 -11.42 2.55 4.10
CA ILE A 89 -11.91 2.10 5.41
C ILE A 89 -11.05 2.71 6.52
N SER A 90 -9.73 2.77 6.31
CA SER A 90 -8.77 3.19 7.32
C SER A 90 -7.51 3.79 6.70
N VAL A 91 -6.74 4.46 7.55
CA VAL A 91 -5.41 4.98 7.23
C VAL A 91 -4.42 4.44 8.26
N LEU A 92 -3.15 4.31 7.87
CA LEU A 92 -2.11 3.76 8.73
C LEU A 92 -1.29 4.87 9.38
N ASN A 93 -1.09 4.77 10.69
CA ASN A 93 -0.13 5.60 11.41
C ASN A 93 1.22 4.88 11.41
N TRP A 94 2.20 5.42 10.69
CA TRP A 94 3.53 4.81 10.60
C TRP A 94 4.25 4.74 11.95
N ARG A 95 4.04 5.72 12.80
CA ARG A 95 4.71 5.80 14.11
C ARG A 95 4.29 4.66 15.03
N THR A 96 3.02 4.32 15.06
CA THR A 96 2.46 3.31 15.96
C THR A 96 2.12 2.01 15.26
N MET A 97 2.08 2.00 13.93
CA MET A 97 1.57 0.92 13.06
C MET A 97 0.08 0.62 13.31
N GLY A 98 -0.61 1.53 13.98
CA GLY A 98 -2.03 1.42 14.22
C GLY A 98 -2.87 2.02 13.09
N LEU A 99 -4.14 1.62 13.04
CA LEU A 99 -5.09 2.12 12.06
C LEU A 99 -6.01 3.16 12.69
N ALA A 100 -6.36 4.17 11.91
CA ALA A 100 -7.46 5.08 12.22
C ALA A 100 -8.54 4.89 11.15
N TYR A 101 -9.77 4.73 11.58
CA TYR A 101 -10.88 4.45 10.65
C TYR A 101 -11.50 5.75 10.13
N CYS A 102 -11.80 5.73 8.84
CA CYS A 102 -12.40 6.88 8.15
C CYS A 102 -13.95 7.00 8.48
#